data_2de085821a30762de32fa596368c715f
#
_entry.id   2de085821a30762de32fa596368c715f
#
_cell.length_a   1.000
_cell.length_b   1.000
_cell.length_c   1.000
_cell.angle_alpha   90.00
_cell.angle_beta   90.00
_cell.angle_gamma   90.00
#
_symmetry.space_group_name_H-M   'P 1'
#
loop_
_entity.id
_entity.type
_entity.pdbx_description
1 polymer ?
#
loop_
_entity_poly.entity_id
_entity_poly.type
_entity_poly.pdbx_seq_one_letter_code
_entity_poly.pdbx_strand_id
1 'polypeptide(L)'
;RKGWHDGKVIPYAPLELDPAASVFHYGQEMFEGLKAYKTKDGKVQLFRPDMNAKRTNNTNKRICIPEMDEDFYVEAVKTLVSVDKDWIPSKENTALYIRPFIIATQPFLGVAASDTYKFVIILSPVGPYYENGLAPTKIYVEDEFIRSAMGGTGFAKIGGNYAAALIAEKKAHDMGYDQVLWLDAHDKKYVEEIGTSNAFFKIDGEIY
;
A
#
# COMPACT_ATOMS: atom_id res chain seq x y z
N ARG A 1 -21.30 15.63 10.86
CA ARG A 1 -19.94 15.10 10.58
C ARG A 1 -19.11 16.25 10.01
N LYS A 2 -17.88 16.46 10.52
CA LYS A 2 -17.03 17.59 10.11
C LYS A 2 -16.21 17.31 8.84
N GLY A 3 -16.22 16.06 8.30
CA GLY A 3 -15.32 15.64 7.23
C GLY A 3 -13.85 15.57 7.69
N TRP A 4 -12.91 15.53 6.75
CA TRP A 4 -11.48 15.61 7.01
C TRP A 4 -11.11 17.05 7.39
N HIS A 5 -10.36 17.23 8.48
CA HIS A 5 -10.01 18.53 9.03
C HIS A 5 -8.71 18.50 9.84
N ASP A 6 -8.20 19.67 10.25
CA ASP A 6 -7.02 19.86 11.11
C ASP A 6 -5.73 19.23 10.57
N GLY A 7 -5.55 19.22 9.23
CA GLY A 7 -4.33 18.77 8.59
C GLY A 7 -3.12 19.61 9.02
N LYS A 8 -2.03 18.96 9.45
CA LYS A 8 -0.78 19.61 9.87
C LYS A 8 0.42 18.70 9.64
N VAL A 9 1.55 19.31 9.32
CA VAL A 9 2.85 18.64 9.34
C VAL A 9 3.42 18.74 10.76
N ILE A 10 3.83 17.60 11.31
CA ILE A 10 4.40 17.50 12.66
C ILE A 10 5.67 16.65 12.61
N PRO A 11 6.60 16.77 13.56
CA PRO A 11 7.73 15.86 13.69
C PRO A 11 7.27 14.40 13.80
N TYR A 12 8.07 13.48 13.26
CA TYR A 12 7.81 12.03 13.40
C TYR A 12 7.77 11.64 14.88
N ALA A 13 6.67 10.99 15.29
CA ALA A 13 6.46 10.55 16.66
C ALA A 13 5.49 9.35 16.69
N PRO A 14 5.45 8.57 17.79
CA PRO A 14 4.42 7.56 18.00
C PRO A 14 3.00 8.14 17.93
N LEU A 15 2.07 7.34 17.41
CA LEU A 15 0.65 7.67 17.44
C LEU A 15 0.04 7.18 18.75
N GLU A 16 -0.60 8.08 19.48
CA GLU A 16 -1.40 7.70 20.65
C GLU A 16 -2.81 7.34 20.21
N LEU A 17 -3.26 6.14 20.59
CA LEU A 17 -4.59 5.60 20.31
C LEU A 17 -5.14 4.94 21.56
N ASP A 18 -6.47 5.05 21.73
CA ASP A 18 -7.19 4.29 22.75
C ASP A 18 -7.08 2.79 22.47
N PRO A 19 -6.83 1.91 23.46
CA PRO A 19 -6.78 0.46 23.26
C PRO A 19 -8.04 -0.13 22.63
N ALA A 20 -9.20 0.49 22.80
CA ALA A 20 -10.46 0.10 22.18
C ALA A 20 -10.64 0.67 20.76
N ALA A 21 -9.64 1.37 20.19
CA ALA A 21 -9.74 1.87 18.82
C ALA A 21 -10.01 0.72 17.84
N SER A 22 -11.05 0.87 17.02
CA SER A 22 -11.60 -0.21 16.19
C SER A 22 -10.58 -0.79 15.19
N VAL A 23 -9.55 -0.03 14.81
CA VAL A 23 -8.46 -0.53 13.97
C VAL A 23 -7.74 -1.76 14.58
N PHE A 24 -7.56 -1.80 15.90
CA PHE A 24 -6.86 -2.90 16.57
C PHE A 24 -7.67 -4.21 16.59
N HIS A 25 -8.99 -4.12 16.49
CA HIS A 25 -9.89 -5.25 16.66
C HIS A 25 -10.47 -5.75 15.35
N TYR A 26 -10.75 -4.85 14.40
CA TYR A 26 -11.45 -5.16 13.16
C TYR A 26 -10.67 -4.81 11.91
N GLY A 27 -9.46 -4.26 12.06
CA GLY A 27 -8.58 -3.97 10.93
C GLY A 27 -9.21 -2.99 9.91
N GLN A 28 -10.08 -2.05 10.36
CA GLN A 28 -10.62 -1.04 9.47
C GLN A 28 -9.55 0.03 9.23
N GLU A 29 -8.68 -0.26 8.27
CA GLU A 29 -7.56 0.58 7.86
C GLU A 29 -7.26 0.38 6.37
N MET A 30 -6.58 1.33 5.78
CA MET A 30 -6.05 1.25 4.42
C MET A 30 -4.70 1.93 4.33
N PHE A 31 -3.92 1.58 3.33
CA PHE A 31 -2.65 2.26 3.06
C PHE A 31 -2.39 2.44 1.57
N GLU A 32 -1.51 3.36 1.27
CA GLU A 32 -0.99 3.60 -0.07
C GLU A 32 0.53 3.55 -0.08
N GLY A 33 1.10 3.48 -1.26
CA GLY A 33 2.53 3.54 -1.47
C GLY A 33 2.87 4.20 -2.79
N LEU A 34 3.67 5.25 -2.73
CA LEU A 34 4.24 5.93 -3.88
C LEU A 34 5.65 6.42 -3.55
N LYS A 35 6.35 6.97 -4.52
CA LYS A 35 7.74 7.40 -4.33
C LYS A 35 7.96 8.80 -4.88
N ALA A 36 8.82 9.56 -4.20
CA ALA A 36 9.40 10.78 -4.73
C ALA A 36 10.83 10.50 -5.19
N TYR A 37 11.15 10.99 -6.39
CA TYR A 37 12.44 10.81 -7.05
C TYR A 37 13.14 12.14 -7.23
N LYS A 38 14.46 12.13 -7.11
CA LYS A 38 15.30 13.26 -7.47
C LYS A 38 15.84 13.07 -8.88
N THR A 39 15.56 14.02 -9.77
CA THR A 39 16.07 14.01 -11.14
C THR A 39 17.53 14.42 -11.19
N LYS A 40 18.22 14.17 -12.32
CA LYS A 40 19.63 14.57 -12.51
C LYS A 40 19.85 16.08 -12.42
N ASP A 41 18.82 16.89 -12.75
CA ASP A 41 18.82 18.34 -12.62
C ASP A 41 18.31 18.84 -11.25
N GLY A 42 18.16 17.92 -10.28
CA GLY A 42 17.82 18.24 -8.88
C GLY A 42 16.35 18.49 -8.60
N LYS A 43 15.45 18.32 -9.58
CA LYS A 43 14.01 18.45 -9.36
C LYS A 43 13.44 17.24 -8.65
N VAL A 44 12.36 17.45 -7.90
CA VAL A 44 11.60 16.39 -7.25
C VAL A 44 10.41 16.02 -8.13
N GLN A 45 10.23 14.72 -8.37
CA GLN A 45 9.13 14.19 -9.17
C GLN A 45 8.34 13.15 -8.42
N LEU A 46 7.01 13.21 -8.57
CA LEU A 46 6.05 12.17 -8.21
C LEU A 46 5.47 11.55 -9.49
N PHE A 47 5.24 10.25 -9.49
CA PHE A 47 4.61 9.59 -10.62
C PHE A 47 3.13 9.34 -10.34
N ARG A 48 2.24 10.03 -11.04
CA ARG A 48 0.77 9.87 -11.02
C ARG A 48 0.16 9.76 -9.62
N PRO A 49 0.41 10.71 -8.69
CA PRO A 49 -0.15 10.68 -7.34
C PRO A 49 -1.69 10.78 -7.33
N ASP A 50 -2.31 11.32 -8.38
CA ASP A 50 -3.75 11.33 -8.62
C ASP A 50 -4.34 9.92 -8.67
N MET A 51 -3.63 8.95 -9.24
CA MET A 51 -4.10 7.56 -9.29
C MET A 51 -4.03 6.89 -7.92
N ASN A 52 -3.09 7.30 -7.05
CA ASN A 52 -3.08 6.86 -5.65
C ASN A 52 -4.27 7.44 -4.87
N ALA A 53 -4.61 8.72 -5.11
CA ALA A 53 -5.80 9.34 -4.52
C ALA A 53 -7.09 8.61 -4.93
N LYS A 54 -7.26 8.30 -6.21
CA LYS A 54 -8.40 7.53 -6.73
C LYS A 54 -8.48 6.13 -6.11
N ARG A 55 -7.34 5.41 -6.00
CA ARG A 55 -7.30 4.09 -5.38
C ARG A 55 -7.59 4.16 -3.88
N THR A 56 -7.15 5.22 -3.19
CA THR A 56 -7.53 5.49 -1.80
C THR A 56 -9.05 5.54 -1.66
N ASN A 57 -9.74 6.31 -2.50
CA ASN A 57 -11.19 6.41 -2.45
C ASN A 57 -11.91 5.11 -2.82
N ASN A 58 -11.41 4.35 -3.80
CA ASN A 58 -11.93 3.02 -4.11
C ASN A 58 -11.82 2.07 -2.92
N THR A 59 -10.68 2.09 -2.23
CA THR A 59 -10.47 1.31 -1.00
C THR A 59 -11.38 1.79 0.13
N ASN A 60 -11.44 3.10 0.38
CA ASN A 60 -12.28 3.72 1.40
C ASN A 60 -13.75 3.31 1.24
N LYS A 61 -14.26 3.39 0.02
CA LYS A 61 -15.63 2.98 -0.29
C LYS A 61 -15.89 1.51 0.06
N ARG A 62 -14.93 0.62 -0.20
CA ARG A 62 -15.08 -0.82 0.08
C ARG A 62 -15.18 -1.13 1.57
N ILE A 63 -14.48 -0.38 2.42
CA ILE A 63 -14.40 -0.64 3.86
C ILE A 63 -15.07 0.45 4.70
N CYS A 64 -15.98 1.22 4.10
CA CYS A 64 -16.80 2.23 4.78
C CYS A 64 -16.01 3.37 5.47
N ILE A 65 -14.85 3.72 4.95
CA ILE A 65 -14.12 4.93 5.32
C ILE A 65 -14.68 6.10 4.47
N PRO A 66 -14.84 7.32 5.01
CA PRO A 66 -15.24 8.48 4.22
C PRO A 66 -14.28 8.77 3.07
N GLU A 67 -14.81 9.10 1.90
CA GLU A 67 -14.01 9.56 0.78
C GLU A 67 -13.24 10.83 1.13
N MET A 68 -12.11 11.02 0.48
CA MET A 68 -11.24 12.18 0.61
C MET A 68 -11.20 12.92 -0.72
N ASP A 69 -11.16 14.25 -0.68
CA ASP A 69 -10.91 15.05 -1.86
C ASP A 69 -9.55 14.68 -2.47
N GLU A 70 -9.53 14.35 -3.77
CA GLU A 70 -8.34 13.84 -4.45
C GLU A 70 -7.26 14.92 -4.58
N ASP A 71 -7.65 16.18 -4.80
CA ASP A 71 -6.71 17.30 -4.87
C ASP A 71 -6.08 17.57 -3.50
N PHE A 72 -6.88 17.50 -2.41
CA PHE A 72 -6.37 17.57 -1.05
C PHE A 72 -5.35 16.47 -0.75
N TYR A 73 -5.64 15.21 -1.16
CA TYR A 73 -4.70 14.10 -0.98
C TYR A 73 -3.35 14.39 -1.67
N VAL A 74 -3.40 14.80 -2.94
CA VAL A 74 -2.20 15.10 -3.72
C VAL A 74 -1.42 16.27 -3.12
N GLU A 75 -2.12 17.31 -2.67
CA GLU A 75 -1.50 18.48 -2.04
C GLU A 75 -0.86 18.14 -0.69
N ALA A 76 -1.49 17.30 0.12
CA ALA A 76 -0.93 16.80 1.37
C ALA A 76 0.38 16.03 1.15
N VAL A 77 0.41 15.16 0.13
CA VAL A 77 1.63 14.44 -0.28
C VAL A 77 2.73 15.40 -0.70
N LYS A 78 2.42 16.35 -1.59
CA LYS A 78 3.39 17.34 -2.06
C LYS A 78 3.94 18.21 -0.94
N THR A 79 3.06 18.65 -0.05
CA THR A 79 3.44 19.48 1.10
C THR A 79 4.46 18.76 1.98
N LEU A 80 4.19 17.52 2.38
CA LEU A 80 5.11 16.75 3.22
C LEU A 80 6.44 16.47 2.51
N VAL A 81 6.41 16.07 1.24
CA VAL A 81 7.63 15.85 0.45
C VAL A 81 8.44 17.13 0.30
N SER A 82 7.78 18.28 0.18
CA SER A 82 8.47 19.58 0.10
C SER A 82 9.20 19.95 1.40
N VAL A 83 8.62 19.62 2.56
CA VAL A 83 9.25 19.84 3.88
C VAL A 83 10.48 18.96 4.03
N ASP A 84 10.40 17.70 3.65
CA ASP A 84 11.46 16.71 3.82
C ASP A 84 12.23 16.40 2.52
N LYS A 85 12.26 17.35 1.57
CA LYS A 85 12.91 17.17 0.25
C LYS A 85 14.38 16.76 0.32
N ASP A 86 15.07 17.14 1.39
CA ASP A 86 16.49 16.85 1.57
C ASP A 86 16.73 15.39 1.97
N TRP A 87 15.68 14.67 2.41
CA TRP A 87 15.70 13.24 2.65
C TRP A 87 15.58 12.40 1.38
N ILE A 88 15.29 13.00 0.23
CA ILE A 88 15.23 12.29 -1.06
C ILE A 88 16.64 11.89 -1.46
N PRO A 89 16.99 10.59 -1.52
CA PRO A 89 18.32 10.15 -1.88
C PRO A 89 18.66 10.53 -3.32
N SER A 90 19.95 10.76 -3.58
CA SER A 90 20.46 11.10 -4.93
C SER A 90 21.13 9.93 -5.64
N LYS A 91 21.31 8.79 -4.95
CA LYS A 91 21.92 7.59 -5.54
C LYS A 91 20.94 6.96 -6.55
N GLU A 92 21.46 6.42 -7.62
CA GLU A 92 20.68 5.70 -8.62
C GLU A 92 19.89 4.56 -8.01
N ASN A 93 18.66 4.33 -8.51
CA ASN A 93 17.69 3.33 -8.00
C ASN A 93 17.25 3.53 -6.54
N THR A 94 17.42 4.72 -6.00
CA THR A 94 16.90 5.08 -4.67
C THR A 94 15.75 6.08 -4.79
N ALA A 95 14.94 6.17 -3.74
CA ALA A 95 13.80 7.10 -3.70
C ALA A 95 13.41 7.41 -2.26
N LEU A 96 12.57 8.43 -2.08
CA LEU A 96 11.84 8.64 -0.84
C LEU A 96 10.49 7.94 -0.95
N TYR A 97 10.30 6.87 -0.19
CA TYR A 97 9.02 6.16 -0.12
C TYR A 97 8.03 6.97 0.71
N ILE A 98 6.81 7.07 0.20
CA ILE A 98 5.72 7.82 0.80
C ILE A 98 4.64 6.81 1.18
N ARG A 99 4.25 6.77 2.46
CA ARG A 99 3.24 5.88 3.00
C ARG A 99 2.06 6.67 3.57
N PRO A 100 1.06 7.03 2.75
CA PRO A 100 -0.24 7.45 3.24
C PRO A 100 -1.00 6.27 3.79
N PHE A 101 -1.72 6.47 4.90
CA PHE A 101 -2.61 5.46 5.46
C PHE A 101 -3.74 6.09 6.26
N ILE A 102 -4.85 5.38 6.39
CA ILE A 102 -6.00 5.77 7.19
C ILE A 102 -6.30 4.67 8.17
N ILE A 103 -6.52 5.03 9.42
CA ILE A 103 -6.90 4.13 10.51
C ILE A 103 -8.18 4.59 11.17
N ALA A 104 -9.05 3.64 11.52
CA ALA A 104 -10.24 3.88 12.33
C ALA A 104 -9.85 4.04 13.79
N THR A 105 -10.26 5.17 14.40
CA THR A 105 -9.80 5.57 15.74
C THR A 105 -10.88 5.60 16.82
N GLN A 106 -12.14 5.32 16.47
CA GLN A 106 -13.22 5.32 17.45
C GLN A 106 -12.98 4.23 18.51
N PRO A 107 -13.00 4.58 19.80
CA PRO A 107 -12.89 3.62 20.89
C PRO A 107 -14.23 2.87 21.07
N PHE A 108 -14.43 1.82 20.28
CA PHE A 108 -15.66 1.05 20.27
C PHE A 108 -15.40 -0.40 19.89
N LEU A 109 -15.82 -1.35 20.75
CA LEU A 109 -15.60 -2.78 20.55
C LEU A 109 -16.72 -3.49 19.77
N GLY A 110 -17.77 -2.76 19.37
CA GLY A 110 -18.81 -3.31 18.50
C GLY A 110 -18.37 -3.37 17.04
N VAL A 111 -18.86 -4.35 16.29
CA VAL A 111 -18.57 -4.51 14.86
C VAL A 111 -19.41 -3.53 14.05
N ALA A 112 -18.85 -2.36 13.76
CA ALA A 112 -19.46 -1.32 12.95
C ALA A 112 -18.38 -0.47 12.26
N ALA A 113 -18.77 0.27 11.21
CA ALA A 113 -17.89 1.29 10.65
C ALA A 113 -17.62 2.38 11.70
N SER A 114 -16.38 2.79 11.82
CA SER A 114 -15.96 3.84 12.74
C SER A 114 -16.58 5.21 12.37
N ASP A 115 -16.80 6.06 13.36
CA ASP A 115 -17.20 7.45 13.15
C ASP A 115 -16.00 8.40 13.11
N THR A 116 -14.82 7.97 13.52
CA THR A 116 -13.60 8.77 13.56
C THR A 116 -12.41 8.07 12.95
N TYR A 117 -11.60 8.82 12.20
CA TYR A 117 -10.44 8.32 11.49
C TYR A 117 -9.26 9.28 11.61
N LYS A 118 -8.05 8.76 11.47
CA LYS A 118 -6.84 9.55 11.23
C LYS A 118 -6.28 9.22 9.84
N PHE A 119 -6.05 10.25 9.04
CA PHE A 119 -5.22 10.17 7.83
C PHE A 119 -3.81 10.61 8.17
N VAL A 120 -2.83 9.80 7.85
CA VAL A 120 -1.42 10.03 8.18
C VAL A 120 -0.56 9.74 6.96
N ILE A 121 0.48 10.54 6.76
CA ILE A 121 1.52 10.29 5.75
C ILE A 121 2.86 10.24 6.46
N ILE A 122 3.64 9.20 6.22
CA ILE A 122 5.02 9.08 6.69
C ILE A 122 5.97 8.84 5.50
N LEU A 123 7.23 9.22 5.66
CA LEU A 123 8.26 9.14 4.63
C LEU A 123 9.41 8.25 5.10
N SER A 124 10.04 7.54 4.15
CA SER A 124 11.22 6.73 4.41
C SER A 124 12.14 6.68 3.19
N PRO A 125 13.43 7.05 3.29
CA PRO A 125 14.40 6.77 2.24
C PRO A 125 14.51 5.27 2.00
N VAL A 126 14.51 4.85 0.72
CA VAL A 126 14.58 3.44 0.32
C VAL A 126 15.61 3.23 -0.78
N GLY A 127 16.24 2.06 -0.73
CA GLY A 127 17.10 1.53 -1.78
C GLY A 127 16.34 0.91 -2.94
N PRO A 128 17.03 0.19 -3.84
CA PRO A 128 16.40 -0.58 -4.90
C PRO A 128 15.50 -1.67 -4.30
N TYR A 129 14.41 -1.99 -4.99
CA TYR A 129 13.44 -3.00 -4.53
C TYR A 129 14.06 -4.39 -4.45
N TYR A 130 14.87 -4.77 -5.44
CA TYR A 130 15.66 -5.99 -5.42
C TYR A 130 17.14 -5.64 -5.22
N GLU A 131 17.79 -6.23 -4.23
CA GLU A 131 19.21 -5.98 -3.93
C GLU A 131 20.13 -6.33 -5.11
N ASN A 132 19.79 -7.38 -5.84
CA ASN A 132 20.52 -7.88 -7.00
C ASN A 132 20.10 -7.24 -8.36
N GLY A 133 19.32 -6.15 -8.32
CA GLY A 133 18.87 -5.43 -9.50
C GLY A 133 17.95 -6.27 -10.41
N LEU A 134 18.34 -6.46 -11.67
CA LEU A 134 17.57 -7.22 -12.67
C LEU A 134 17.90 -8.73 -12.69
N ALA A 135 18.41 -9.31 -11.60
CA ALA A 135 18.62 -10.74 -11.51
C ALA A 135 17.29 -11.52 -11.59
N PRO A 136 17.28 -12.72 -12.20
CA PRO A 136 16.10 -13.57 -12.19
C PRO A 136 15.65 -13.90 -10.77
N THR A 137 14.35 -13.86 -10.53
CA THR A 137 13.71 -14.21 -9.26
C THR A 137 13.01 -15.56 -9.38
N LYS A 138 13.03 -16.34 -8.30
CA LYS A 138 12.31 -17.61 -8.21
C LYS A 138 10.92 -17.38 -7.65
N ILE A 139 9.90 -17.86 -8.36
CA ILE A 139 8.51 -17.65 -8.00
C ILE A 139 7.86 -19.00 -7.68
N TYR A 140 7.27 -19.09 -6.47
CA TYR A 140 6.51 -20.24 -6.02
C TYR A 140 5.06 -20.13 -6.49
N VAL A 141 4.51 -21.16 -7.11
CA VAL A 141 3.09 -21.21 -7.47
C VAL A 141 2.32 -21.73 -6.26
N GLU A 142 1.46 -20.90 -5.68
CA GLU A 142 0.66 -21.24 -4.50
C GLU A 142 -0.64 -21.91 -4.90
N ASP A 143 -0.82 -23.15 -4.47
CA ASP A 143 -1.95 -24.00 -4.79
C ASP A 143 -2.86 -24.32 -3.57
N GLU A 144 -2.42 -23.96 -2.37
CA GLU A 144 -3.17 -24.18 -1.13
C GLU A 144 -4.01 -22.96 -0.74
N PHE A 145 -3.34 -21.81 -0.56
CA PHE A 145 -3.98 -20.56 -0.16
C PHE A 145 -4.45 -19.75 -1.37
N ILE A 146 -5.32 -18.76 -1.12
CA ILE A 146 -5.80 -17.80 -2.12
C ILE A 146 -5.45 -16.39 -1.71
N ARG A 147 -5.16 -15.51 -2.69
CA ARG A 147 -4.89 -14.10 -2.47
C ARG A 147 -6.18 -13.29 -2.33
N SER A 148 -7.15 -13.59 -3.18
CA SER A 148 -8.43 -12.90 -3.26
C SER A 148 -9.50 -13.81 -3.86
N ALA A 149 -10.76 -13.43 -3.69
CA ALA A 149 -11.91 -14.11 -4.32
C ALA A 149 -12.92 -13.09 -4.81
N MET A 150 -13.76 -13.49 -5.76
CA MET A 150 -14.84 -12.65 -6.27
C MET A 150 -15.73 -12.15 -5.12
N GLY A 151 -16.03 -10.85 -5.09
CA GLY A 151 -16.79 -10.22 -3.99
C GLY A 151 -15.97 -9.94 -2.72
N GLY A 152 -14.72 -10.39 -2.65
CA GLY A 152 -13.81 -10.11 -1.56
C GLY A 152 -13.20 -8.72 -1.59
N THR A 153 -12.05 -8.56 -0.94
CA THR A 153 -11.35 -7.28 -0.77
C THR A 153 -10.06 -7.17 -1.60
N GLY A 154 -9.80 -8.11 -2.52
CA GLY A 154 -8.54 -8.20 -3.26
C GLY A 154 -8.13 -6.92 -3.99
N PHE A 155 -9.09 -6.15 -4.52
CA PHE A 155 -8.85 -4.87 -5.19
C PHE A 155 -8.60 -3.70 -4.24
N ALA A 156 -8.96 -3.84 -2.96
CA ALA A 156 -8.79 -2.81 -1.94
C ALA A 156 -7.40 -2.91 -1.29
N LYS A 157 -6.77 -1.79 -1.04
CA LYS A 157 -5.43 -1.77 -0.44
C LYS A 157 -5.51 -1.68 1.08
N ILE A 158 -5.82 -2.82 1.71
CA ILE A 158 -6.05 -2.98 3.16
C ILE A 158 -5.09 -4.00 3.76
N GLY A 159 -4.67 -3.82 5.01
CA GLY A 159 -3.71 -4.69 5.70
C GLY A 159 -4.17 -6.13 5.83
N GLY A 160 -5.47 -6.38 5.92
CA GLY A 160 -6.02 -7.73 5.98
C GLY A 160 -5.62 -8.62 4.80
N ASN A 161 -5.56 -8.06 3.58
CA ASN A 161 -5.10 -8.80 2.40
C ASN A 161 -3.62 -9.20 2.51
N TYR A 162 -2.80 -8.34 3.11
CA TYR A 162 -1.37 -8.58 3.28
C TYR A 162 -1.11 -9.55 4.44
N ALA A 163 -1.81 -9.39 5.55
CA ALA A 163 -1.71 -10.31 6.68
C ALA A 163 -2.08 -11.75 6.27
N ALA A 164 -3.13 -11.92 5.48
CA ALA A 164 -3.55 -13.23 4.97
C ALA A 164 -2.50 -13.89 4.04
N ALA A 165 -1.71 -13.09 3.32
CA ALA A 165 -0.68 -13.59 2.40
C ALA A 165 0.59 -14.07 3.11
N LEU A 166 0.87 -13.62 4.33
CA LEU A 166 2.14 -13.86 5.03
C LEU A 166 2.51 -15.34 5.17
N ILE A 167 1.54 -16.22 5.36
CA ILE A 167 1.81 -17.65 5.52
C ILE A 167 2.37 -18.26 4.22
N ALA A 168 1.80 -17.90 3.08
CA ALA A 168 2.26 -18.38 1.77
C ALA A 168 3.63 -17.77 1.40
N GLU A 169 3.82 -16.48 1.68
CA GLU A 169 5.11 -15.79 1.47
C GLU A 169 6.21 -16.43 2.32
N LYS A 170 5.94 -16.70 3.61
CA LYS A 170 6.90 -17.38 4.48
C LYS A 170 7.22 -18.79 3.99
N LYS A 171 6.20 -19.58 3.61
CA LYS A 171 6.36 -20.93 3.05
C LYS A 171 7.26 -20.90 1.81
N ALA A 172 7.00 -20.01 0.87
CA ALA A 172 7.80 -19.84 -0.34
C ALA A 172 9.26 -19.48 -0.03
N HIS A 173 9.45 -18.51 0.86
CA HIS A 173 10.78 -18.06 1.29
C HIS A 173 11.58 -19.18 1.99
N ASP A 174 10.95 -19.95 2.89
CA ASP A 174 11.59 -21.08 3.57
C ASP A 174 12.03 -22.19 2.58
N MET A 175 11.39 -22.28 1.40
CA MET A 175 11.78 -23.16 0.30
C MET A 175 12.78 -22.54 -0.69
N GLY A 176 13.25 -21.31 -0.45
CA GLY A 176 14.23 -20.61 -1.28
C GLY A 176 13.65 -19.94 -2.53
N TYR A 177 12.36 -19.58 -2.50
CA TYR A 177 11.70 -18.74 -3.48
C TYR A 177 11.64 -17.28 -3.02
N ASP A 178 11.59 -16.35 -3.97
CA ASP A 178 11.60 -14.91 -3.69
C ASP A 178 10.19 -14.32 -3.61
N GLN A 179 9.24 -14.90 -4.34
CA GLN A 179 7.88 -14.40 -4.50
C GLN A 179 6.87 -15.55 -4.64
N VAL A 180 5.59 -15.22 -4.45
CA VAL A 180 4.46 -16.13 -4.64
C VAL A 180 3.68 -15.72 -5.89
N LEU A 181 3.35 -16.66 -6.75
CA LEU A 181 2.37 -16.51 -7.82
C LEU A 181 1.04 -17.07 -7.32
N TRP A 182 0.04 -16.22 -7.29
CA TRP A 182 -1.30 -16.55 -6.84
C TRP A 182 -2.17 -17.03 -7.98
N LEU A 183 -2.90 -18.11 -7.72
CA LEU A 183 -3.90 -18.66 -8.63
C LEU A 183 -5.31 -18.22 -8.20
N ASP A 184 -6.23 -18.29 -9.14
CA ASP A 184 -7.64 -18.00 -8.92
C ASP A 184 -8.24 -18.84 -7.78
N ALA A 185 -9.22 -18.28 -7.08
CA ALA A 185 -9.79 -18.89 -5.90
C ALA A 185 -10.69 -20.11 -6.18
N HIS A 186 -11.17 -20.26 -7.41
CA HIS A 186 -12.13 -21.29 -7.76
C HIS A 186 -11.47 -22.56 -8.29
N ASP A 187 -10.75 -22.44 -9.40
CA ASP A 187 -10.20 -23.57 -10.14
C ASP A 187 -8.72 -23.82 -9.88
N LYS A 188 -8.01 -22.87 -9.25
CA LYS A 188 -6.57 -22.91 -9.04
C LYS A 188 -5.78 -23.10 -10.36
N LYS A 189 -6.25 -22.47 -11.43
CA LYS A 189 -5.77 -22.64 -12.79
C LYS A 189 -5.23 -21.36 -13.41
N TYR A 190 -5.86 -20.24 -13.11
CA TYR A 190 -5.58 -18.96 -13.75
C TYR A 190 -4.70 -18.11 -12.84
N VAL A 191 -3.72 -17.44 -13.45
CA VAL A 191 -2.83 -16.52 -12.75
C VAL A 191 -3.59 -15.25 -12.40
N GLU A 192 -3.52 -14.83 -11.13
CA GLU A 192 -4.15 -13.60 -10.66
C GLU A 192 -3.13 -12.51 -10.32
N GLU A 193 -2.09 -12.85 -9.57
CA GLU A 193 -1.13 -11.85 -9.08
C GLU A 193 0.22 -12.49 -8.74
N ILE A 194 1.30 -11.71 -8.77
CA ILE A 194 2.62 -12.15 -8.29
C ILE A 194 3.06 -11.26 -7.12
N GLY A 195 3.10 -11.85 -5.93
CA GLY A 195 3.59 -11.22 -4.71
C GLY A 195 2.99 -9.84 -4.47
N THR A 196 3.84 -8.83 -4.38
CA THR A 196 3.49 -7.42 -4.16
C THR A 196 3.88 -6.51 -5.32
N SER A 197 4.18 -7.08 -6.50
CA SER A 197 4.65 -6.36 -7.69
C SER A 197 3.73 -6.60 -8.89
N ASN A 198 3.79 -5.69 -9.87
CA ASN A 198 3.18 -5.93 -11.17
C ASN A 198 3.90 -7.07 -11.90
N ALA A 199 3.16 -7.79 -12.73
CA ALA A 199 3.69 -8.83 -13.60
C ALA A 199 3.30 -8.58 -15.05
N PHE A 200 4.19 -8.90 -15.95
CA PHE A 200 3.96 -8.91 -17.39
C PHE A 200 4.33 -10.29 -17.93
N PHE A 201 3.51 -10.82 -18.80
CA PHE A 201 3.74 -12.11 -19.46
C PHE A 201 4.03 -11.88 -20.91
N LYS A 202 5.15 -12.44 -21.41
CA LYS A 202 5.44 -12.46 -22.84
C LYS A 202 5.14 -13.85 -23.39
N ILE A 203 4.08 -13.97 -24.19
CA ILE A 203 3.61 -15.22 -24.78
C ILE A 203 3.55 -15.02 -26.29
N ASP A 204 4.20 -15.87 -27.06
CA ASP A 204 4.26 -15.83 -28.53
C ASP A 204 4.64 -14.46 -29.12
N GLY A 205 5.48 -13.71 -28.38
CA GLY A 205 5.97 -12.39 -28.77
C GLY A 205 5.11 -11.21 -28.33
N GLU A 206 3.93 -11.44 -27.81
CA GLU A 206 3.02 -10.41 -27.26
C GLU A 206 3.22 -10.26 -25.74
N ILE A 207 2.94 -9.05 -25.24
CA ILE A 207 3.06 -8.71 -23.81
C ILE A 207 1.65 -8.50 -23.24
N TYR A 208 1.34 -9.22 -22.18
CA TYR A 208 0.09 -9.17 -21.44
C TYR A 208 0.31 -8.62 -20.04
#